data_9a13b1a4d81e1a18a831a9dd8da2cfbe
#
_entry.id   9a13b1a4d81e1a18a831a9dd8da2cfbe
#
_cell.length_a   1.000
_cell.length_b   1.000
_cell.length_c   1.000
_cell.angle_alpha   90.00
_cell.angle_beta   90.00
_cell.angle_gamma   90.00
#
_symmetry.space_group_name_H-M   'P 1'
#
loop_
_entity.id
_entity.type
_entity.pdbx_description
1 polymer ?
#
loop_
_entity_poly.entity_id
_entity_poly.type
_entity_poly.pdbx_seq_one_letter_code
_entity_poly.pdbx_strand_id
1 'polypeptide(L)'
;MAWFKRKEKGIQTPTEDKKDIPKGLWYKSPTGKIIDQDQLEQNLWVSPEDGYHVRIGSKEYFEILFDNNDYKEIAKSLSSKDILKFEDTKKYVDRLKEAMTKTQLKDAVKVAVGQSKGEKLVVAAMDFAFIGGSMGSVVGEKIARGIDYSLKNKIPFLMISKSGGARMMEAGFSLMQMAKTSAKLAMLSDAKIPYISLCTDPTTGGISASFAMLGDINIAEPGALIGFAGPRIVKDTTGKDLPEGFQTSEFLLEHGFLDFITHRKDLKKNVNQYLDLILNRPMR
;
A
#
# COMPACT_ATOMS: atom_id res chain seq x y z
N MET A 1 -4.57 13.34 -61.57
CA MET A 1 -4.26 11.88 -61.43
C MET A 1 -4.39 11.52 -59.98
N ALA A 2 -5.54 10.93 -59.56
CA ALA A 2 -5.81 10.51 -58.20
C ALA A 2 -5.79 8.98 -58.20
N TRP A 3 -4.65 8.43 -57.77
CA TRP A 3 -4.49 6.99 -57.64
C TRP A 3 -4.15 6.67 -56.19
N PHE A 4 -4.95 5.80 -55.57
CA PHE A 4 -5.03 5.28 -54.23
C PHE A 4 -6.11 5.93 -53.32
N LYS A 5 -7.37 5.55 -53.56
CA LYS A 5 -8.35 5.46 -52.48
C LYS A 5 -8.20 4.10 -51.82
N ARG A 6 -7.63 4.07 -50.61
CA ARG A 6 -7.59 2.88 -49.75
C ARG A 6 -9.04 2.57 -49.34
N LYS A 7 -9.61 1.48 -49.82
CA LYS A 7 -10.88 0.96 -49.29
C LYS A 7 -10.62 0.40 -47.91
N GLU A 8 -10.99 1.13 -46.89
CA GLU A 8 -11.07 0.58 -45.52
C GLU A 8 -12.20 -0.45 -45.47
N LYS A 9 -11.87 -1.71 -45.75
CA LYS A 9 -12.67 -2.83 -45.29
C LYS A 9 -12.10 -3.30 -43.93
N GLY A 10 -12.39 -2.56 -42.88
CA GLY A 10 -12.33 -3.12 -41.53
C GLY A 10 -13.42 -4.17 -41.40
N ILE A 11 -13.12 -5.29 -40.77
CA ILE A 11 -14.14 -6.30 -40.40
C ILE A 11 -15.12 -5.59 -39.47
N GLN A 12 -16.31 -5.24 -39.98
CA GLN A 12 -17.40 -4.71 -39.17
C GLN A 12 -18.14 -5.89 -38.57
N THR A 13 -17.87 -6.22 -37.33
CA THR A 13 -18.70 -7.13 -36.54
C THR A 13 -19.95 -6.36 -36.12
N PRO A 14 -21.17 -6.85 -36.43
CA PRO A 14 -22.41 -6.22 -36.00
C PRO A 14 -22.39 -6.00 -34.48
N THR A 15 -22.92 -4.85 -34.04
CA THR A 15 -22.89 -4.45 -32.62
C THR A 15 -23.66 -5.44 -31.72
N GLU A 16 -24.58 -6.18 -32.29
CA GLU A 16 -25.40 -7.22 -31.64
C GLU A 16 -24.58 -8.48 -31.29
N ASP A 17 -23.47 -8.75 -31.96
CA ASP A 17 -22.60 -9.90 -31.70
C ASP A 17 -21.43 -9.58 -30.74
N LYS A 18 -21.32 -8.35 -30.28
CA LYS A 18 -20.35 -8.00 -29.24
C LYS A 18 -20.88 -8.53 -27.90
N LYS A 19 -20.49 -9.77 -27.56
CA LYS A 19 -20.63 -10.23 -26.18
C LYS A 19 -19.93 -9.22 -25.28
N ASP A 20 -20.70 -8.60 -24.38
CA ASP A 20 -20.13 -7.82 -23.29
C ASP A 20 -19.16 -8.75 -22.53
N ILE A 21 -17.87 -8.55 -22.73
CA ILE A 21 -16.85 -9.23 -21.93
C ILE A 21 -17.03 -8.70 -20.53
N PRO A 22 -17.35 -9.55 -19.52
CA PRO A 22 -17.49 -9.09 -18.14
C PRO A 22 -16.24 -8.28 -17.74
N LYS A 23 -16.45 -7.04 -17.30
CA LYS A 23 -15.35 -6.20 -16.82
C LYS A 23 -14.73 -6.91 -15.61
N GLY A 24 -13.42 -7.18 -15.67
CA GLY A 24 -12.67 -7.71 -14.55
C GLY A 24 -12.15 -9.14 -14.69
N LEU A 25 -12.32 -9.80 -15.84
CA LEU A 25 -11.76 -11.15 -16.08
C LEU A 25 -10.26 -11.14 -16.36
N TRP A 26 -9.70 -10.01 -16.84
CA TRP A 26 -8.33 -9.95 -17.30
C TRP A 26 -7.59 -8.75 -16.70
N TYR A 27 -6.38 -8.97 -16.26
CA TYR A 27 -5.43 -7.95 -15.83
C TYR A 27 -4.30 -7.83 -16.85
N LYS A 28 -3.94 -6.59 -17.21
CA LYS A 28 -2.78 -6.31 -18.06
C LYS A 28 -1.66 -5.76 -17.19
N SER A 29 -0.55 -6.49 -17.10
CA SER A 29 0.63 -6.04 -16.36
C SER A 29 1.32 -4.84 -17.04
N PRO A 30 2.18 -4.09 -16.35
CA PRO A 30 2.99 -3.03 -16.94
C PRO A 30 3.89 -3.52 -18.07
N THR A 31 4.30 -4.78 -18.08
CA THR A 31 5.09 -5.41 -19.13
C THR A 31 4.24 -5.81 -20.35
N GLY A 32 2.92 -5.59 -20.30
CA GLY A 32 1.99 -5.89 -21.39
C GLY A 32 1.39 -7.30 -21.38
N LYS A 33 1.70 -8.13 -20.38
CA LYS A 33 1.14 -9.47 -20.23
C LYS A 33 -0.31 -9.40 -19.81
N ILE A 34 -1.14 -10.28 -20.36
CA ILE A 34 -2.57 -10.39 -20.04
C ILE A 34 -2.77 -11.66 -19.21
N ILE A 35 -3.29 -11.51 -18.02
CA ILE A 35 -3.40 -12.56 -17.02
C ILE A 35 -4.84 -12.65 -16.56
N ASP A 36 -5.34 -13.85 -16.37
CA ASP A 36 -6.66 -14.11 -15.79
C ASP A 36 -6.69 -13.66 -14.31
N GLN A 37 -7.79 -13.03 -13.90
CA GLN A 37 -7.90 -12.47 -12.54
C GLN A 37 -7.95 -13.58 -11.48
N ASP A 38 -8.64 -14.69 -11.75
CA ASP A 38 -8.72 -15.80 -10.80
C ASP A 38 -7.33 -16.42 -10.60
N GLN A 39 -6.53 -16.50 -11.68
CA GLN A 39 -5.15 -16.96 -11.61
C GLN A 39 -4.27 -16.01 -10.79
N LEU A 40 -4.46 -14.68 -10.90
CA LEU A 40 -3.77 -13.71 -10.05
C LEU A 40 -4.15 -13.87 -8.58
N GLU A 41 -5.44 -14.04 -8.27
CA GLU A 41 -5.91 -14.24 -6.89
C GLU A 41 -5.31 -15.49 -6.27
N GLN A 42 -5.34 -16.62 -6.99
CA GLN A 42 -4.72 -17.87 -6.55
C GLN A 42 -3.21 -17.74 -6.34
N ASN A 43 -2.56 -16.87 -7.11
CA ASN A 43 -1.13 -16.59 -7.01
C ASN A 43 -0.81 -15.41 -6.07
N LEU A 44 -1.71 -15.06 -5.16
CA LEU A 44 -1.60 -13.96 -4.19
C LEU A 44 -1.33 -12.60 -4.89
N TRP A 45 -1.99 -12.36 -6.01
CA TRP A 45 -1.87 -11.14 -6.80
C TRP A 45 -0.44 -10.87 -7.31
N VAL A 46 0.30 -11.92 -7.55
CA VAL A 46 1.61 -11.85 -8.23
C VAL A 46 1.47 -12.49 -9.59
N SER A 47 1.85 -11.77 -10.61
CA SER A 47 1.80 -12.26 -11.99
C SER A 47 2.69 -13.49 -12.17
N PRO A 48 2.16 -14.62 -12.63
CA PRO A 48 2.94 -15.82 -12.86
C PRO A 48 3.88 -15.70 -14.07
N GLU A 49 3.60 -14.74 -14.99
CA GLU A 49 4.31 -14.56 -16.24
C GLU A 49 5.62 -13.76 -16.07
N ASP A 50 5.57 -12.71 -15.25
CA ASP A 50 6.67 -11.75 -15.10
C ASP A 50 7.03 -11.43 -13.64
N GLY A 51 6.40 -12.09 -12.66
CA GLY A 51 6.64 -11.87 -11.25
C GLY A 51 6.16 -10.52 -10.72
N TYR A 52 5.43 -9.73 -11.52
CA TYR A 52 4.96 -8.42 -11.12
C TYR A 52 3.96 -8.49 -9.95
N HIS A 53 4.24 -7.74 -8.90
CA HIS A 53 3.37 -7.61 -7.73
C HIS A 53 2.26 -6.59 -8.02
N VAL A 54 1.05 -7.08 -8.30
CA VAL A 54 -0.11 -6.22 -8.53
C VAL A 54 -0.46 -5.47 -7.25
N ARG A 55 -0.84 -4.20 -7.38
CA ARG A 55 -1.28 -3.39 -6.22
C ARG A 55 -2.56 -3.96 -5.62
N ILE A 56 -2.48 -4.44 -4.40
CA ILE A 56 -3.60 -4.93 -3.60
C ILE A 56 -3.91 -3.99 -2.44
N GLY A 57 -5.06 -4.18 -1.80
CA GLY A 57 -5.50 -3.38 -0.66
C GLY A 57 -5.32 -4.07 0.69
N SER A 58 -5.87 -3.43 1.71
CA SER A 58 -5.84 -3.92 3.09
C SER A 58 -6.53 -5.28 3.26
N LYS A 59 -7.61 -5.54 2.47
CA LYS A 59 -8.36 -6.79 2.53
C LYS A 59 -7.47 -7.97 2.17
N GLU A 60 -6.83 -7.92 1.02
CA GLU A 60 -5.97 -8.98 0.51
C GLU A 60 -4.76 -9.21 1.42
N TYR A 61 -4.14 -8.15 1.96
CA TYR A 61 -3.06 -8.32 2.94
C TYR A 61 -3.52 -9.00 4.23
N PHE A 62 -4.73 -8.72 4.71
CA PHE A 62 -5.28 -9.40 5.89
C PHE A 62 -5.56 -10.88 5.60
N GLU A 63 -6.07 -11.21 4.42
CA GLU A 63 -6.26 -12.59 3.95
C GLU A 63 -4.94 -13.38 3.88
N ILE A 64 -3.85 -12.73 3.44
CA ILE A 64 -2.52 -13.34 3.39
C ILE A 64 -1.94 -13.57 4.79
N LEU A 65 -2.10 -12.60 5.69
CA LEU A 65 -1.39 -12.57 6.97
C LEU A 65 -2.13 -13.29 8.08
N PHE A 66 -3.44 -13.11 8.19
CA PHE A 66 -4.20 -13.68 9.30
C PHE A 66 -4.61 -15.13 9.06
N ASP A 67 -4.61 -15.91 10.13
CA ASP A 67 -5.02 -17.30 10.09
C ASP A 67 -6.54 -17.37 9.89
N ASN A 68 -6.98 -18.24 8.97
CA ASN A 68 -8.39 -18.44 8.62
C ASN A 68 -9.16 -17.15 8.28
N ASN A 69 -8.45 -16.08 7.89
CA ASN A 69 -9.02 -14.75 7.65
C ASN A 69 -9.83 -14.23 8.85
N ASP A 70 -9.44 -14.63 10.08
CA ASP A 70 -10.08 -14.20 11.33
C ASP A 70 -9.34 -13.05 11.96
N TYR A 71 -9.96 -11.86 11.93
CA TYR A 71 -9.42 -10.65 12.51
C TYR A 71 -10.51 -9.68 12.98
N LYS A 72 -10.13 -8.84 13.92
CA LYS A 72 -10.98 -7.74 14.43
C LYS A 72 -10.41 -6.41 13.97
N GLU A 73 -11.22 -5.62 13.24
CA GLU A 73 -10.82 -4.29 12.81
C GLU A 73 -10.85 -3.28 13.97
N ILE A 74 -9.78 -2.50 14.12
CA ILE A 74 -9.60 -1.45 15.11
C ILE A 74 -10.04 -0.12 14.48
N ALA A 75 -10.77 0.71 15.25
CA ALA A 75 -11.21 2.05 14.81
C ALA A 75 -12.01 2.07 13.48
N LYS A 76 -12.78 1.01 13.20
CA LYS A 76 -13.57 0.82 11.97
C LYS A 76 -14.53 1.98 11.67
N SER A 77 -15.04 2.65 12.71
CA SER A 77 -16.04 3.74 12.55
C SER A 77 -15.44 5.06 12.06
N LEU A 78 -14.13 5.27 12.21
CA LEU A 78 -13.49 6.54 11.82
C LEU A 78 -13.53 6.77 10.31
N SER A 79 -13.93 7.98 9.94
CA SER A 79 -14.06 8.44 8.55
C SER A 79 -13.63 9.89 8.43
N SER A 80 -12.92 10.23 7.36
CA SER A 80 -12.52 11.61 7.09
C SER A 80 -13.69 12.53 6.86
N LYS A 81 -13.51 13.80 7.27
CA LYS A 81 -14.45 14.91 7.07
C LYS A 81 -13.70 16.12 6.56
N ASP A 82 -14.36 16.89 5.71
CA ASP A 82 -13.81 18.17 5.23
C ASP A 82 -14.03 19.25 6.29
N ILE A 83 -13.01 19.49 7.12
CA ILE A 83 -13.04 20.51 8.18
C ILE A 83 -12.68 21.89 7.60
N LEU A 84 -11.80 21.92 6.59
CA LEU A 84 -11.28 23.14 6.01
C LEU A 84 -12.15 23.73 4.89
N LYS A 85 -13.19 22.99 4.47
CA LYS A 85 -14.00 23.32 3.27
C LYS A 85 -13.12 23.53 2.04
N PHE A 86 -12.14 22.61 1.88
CA PHE A 86 -11.15 22.70 0.81
C PHE A 86 -11.80 22.51 -0.57
N GLU A 87 -11.43 23.40 -1.47
CA GLU A 87 -11.84 23.35 -2.88
C GLU A 87 -10.64 23.75 -3.77
N ASP A 88 -10.36 22.93 -4.75
CA ASP A 88 -9.50 23.23 -5.90
C ASP A 88 -10.35 23.11 -7.18
N THR A 89 -10.04 22.18 -8.07
CA THR A 89 -10.90 21.84 -9.22
C THR A 89 -12.19 21.12 -8.79
N LYS A 90 -12.25 20.63 -7.54
CA LYS A 90 -13.37 19.88 -6.97
C LYS A 90 -13.35 19.97 -5.44
N LYS A 91 -14.53 20.07 -4.82
CA LYS A 91 -14.66 20.08 -3.36
C LYS A 91 -14.14 18.78 -2.73
N TYR A 92 -13.42 18.89 -1.64
CA TYR A 92 -12.88 17.72 -0.94
C TYR A 92 -13.98 16.78 -0.43
N VAL A 93 -15.12 17.33 0.02
CA VAL A 93 -16.28 16.52 0.44
C VAL A 93 -16.79 15.62 -0.69
N ASP A 94 -16.75 16.08 -1.94
CA ASP A 94 -17.20 15.30 -3.10
C ASP A 94 -16.18 14.22 -3.45
N ARG A 95 -14.87 14.53 -3.35
CA ARG A 95 -13.80 13.52 -3.51
C ARG A 95 -13.92 12.41 -2.47
N LEU A 96 -14.22 12.75 -1.21
CA LEU A 96 -14.45 11.77 -0.15
C LEU A 96 -15.64 10.86 -0.45
N LYS A 97 -16.79 11.43 -0.86
CA LYS A 97 -17.98 10.66 -1.23
C LYS A 97 -17.69 9.68 -2.36
N GLU A 98 -17.03 10.14 -3.43
CA GLU A 98 -16.66 9.29 -4.55
C GLU A 98 -15.71 8.17 -4.15
N ALA A 99 -14.65 8.50 -3.38
CA ALA A 99 -13.70 7.52 -2.92
C ALA A 99 -14.39 6.45 -2.05
N MET A 100 -15.25 6.86 -1.10
CA MET A 100 -16.02 5.94 -0.25
C MET A 100 -16.98 5.06 -1.06
N THR A 101 -17.68 5.63 -2.05
CA THR A 101 -18.61 4.87 -2.90
C THR A 101 -17.86 3.87 -3.78
N LYS A 102 -16.74 4.29 -4.39
CA LYS A 102 -15.96 3.44 -5.30
C LYS A 102 -15.24 2.32 -4.58
N THR A 103 -14.67 2.58 -3.40
CA THR A 103 -13.79 1.64 -2.69
C THR A 103 -14.48 0.90 -1.56
N GLN A 104 -15.64 1.36 -1.12
CA GLN A 104 -16.33 0.88 0.10
C GLN A 104 -15.49 1.04 1.38
N LEU A 105 -14.44 1.88 1.32
CA LEU A 105 -13.57 2.21 2.44
C LEU A 105 -14.01 3.51 3.10
N LYS A 106 -13.70 3.68 4.38
CA LYS A 106 -13.94 4.93 5.12
C LYS A 106 -12.74 5.87 5.08
N ASP A 107 -11.55 5.34 4.84
CA ASP A 107 -10.31 6.07 4.61
C ASP A 107 -9.22 5.13 4.04
N ALA A 108 -8.04 5.71 3.74
CA ALA A 108 -6.93 5.06 3.05
C ALA A 108 -6.14 4.05 3.90
N VAL A 109 -6.62 3.65 5.08
CA VAL A 109 -6.00 2.63 5.92
C VAL A 109 -7.04 1.83 6.68
N LYS A 110 -6.82 0.52 6.81
CA LYS A 110 -7.46 -0.34 7.81
C LYS A 110 -6.43 -0.83 8.81
N VAL A 111 -6.88 -1.00 10.04
CA VAL A 111 -6.06 -1.56 11.12
C VAL A 111 -6.83 -2.71 11.74
N ALA A 112 -6.18 -3.84 11.88
CA ALA A 112 -6.80 -5.05 12.42
C ALA A 112 -5.85 -5.80 13.36
N VAL A 113 -6.42 -6.62 14.24
CA VAL A 113 -5.70 -7.57 15.08
C VAL A 113 -6.26 -8.96 14.83
N GLY A 114 -5.38 -9.92 14.62
CA GLY A 114 -5.71 -11.34 14.43
C GLY A 114 -4.53 -12.21 14.80
N GLN A 115 -4.62 -13.50 14.52
CA GLN A 115 -3.52 -14.44 14.66
C GLN A 115 -2.79 -14.60 13.31
N SER A 116 -1.46 -14.72 13.37
CA SER A 116 -0.59 -15.06 12.25
C SER A 116 0.34 -16.17 12.72
N LYS A 117 0.20 -17.37 12.12
CA LYS A 117 0.84 -18.61 12.63
C LYS A 117 0.62 -18.84 14.15
N GLY A 118 -0.61 -18.61 14.61
CA GLY A 118 -1.01 -18.81 15.99
C GLY A 118 -0.64 -17.67 16.96
N GLU A 119 0.13 -16.66 16.52
CA GLU A 119 0.54 -15.54 17.37
C GLU A 119 -0.24 -14.26 17.03
N LYS A 120 -0.56 -13.47 18.05
CA LYS A 120 -1.26 -12.20 17.82
C LYS A 120 -0.36 -11.19 17.12
N LEU A 121 -0.92 -10.53 16.13
CA LEU A 121 -0.29 -9.48 15.34
C LEU A 121 -1.30 -8.35 15.11
N VAL A 122 -0.86 -7.10 15.28
CA VAL A 122 -1.60 -5.93 14.85
C VAL A 122 -1.06 -5.52 13.49
N VAL A 123 -1.93 -5.41 12.49
CA VAL A 123 -1.57 -5.03 11.12
C VAL A 123 -2.33 -3.77 10.73
N ALA A 124 -1.60 -2.75 10.29
CA ALA A 124 -2.15 -1.59 9.60
C ALA A 124 -1.76 -1.68 8.12
N ALA A 125 -2.74 -1.65 7.22
CA ALA A 125 -2.50 -1.73 5.78
C ALA A 125 -3.19 -0.59 5.04
N MET A 126 -2.43 0.10 4.19
CA MET A 126 -2.92 1.23 3.41
C MET A 126 -3.54 0.80 2.08
N ASP A 127 -4.56 1.55 1.68
CA ASP A 127 -5.34 1.33 0.46
C ASP A 127 -5.10 2.46 -0.54
N PHE A 128 -4.30 2.22 -1.58
CA PHE A 128 -3.97 3.21 -2.61
C PHE A 128 -5.20 3.65 -3.42
N ALA A 129 -6.20 2.79 -3.52
CA ALA A 129 -7.46 3.09 -4.21
C ALA A 129 -8.23 4.25 -3.58
N PHE A 130 -8.05 4.51 -2.27
CA PHE A 130 -8.67 5.64 -1.59
C PHE A 130 -7.75 6.87 -1.68
N ILE A 131 -8.05 7.77 -2.59
CA ILE A 131 -7.34 9.04 -2.83
C ILE A 131 -5.80 8.87 -2.85
N GLY A 132 -5.31 7.90 -3.64
CA GLY A 132 -3.88 7.62 -3.79
C GLY A 132 -3.19 7.14 -2.50
N GLY A 133 -3.94 6.54 -1.56
CA GLY A 133 -3.38 6.12 -0.28
C GLY A 133 -2.94 7.29 0.61
N SER A 134 -3.35 8.53 0.30
CA SER A 134 -2.84 9.73 0.95
C SER A 134 -3.18 9.78 2.45
N MET A 135 -2.19 10.17 3.26
CA MET A 135 -2.34 10.29 4.70
C MET A 135 -3.05 11.58 5.08
N GLY A 136 -4.29 11.45 5.57
CA GLY A 136 -5.02 12.50 6.26
C GLY A 136 -5.08 12.24 7.77
N SER A 137 -5.84 13.09 8.47
CA SER A 137 -6.02 13.05 9.94
C SER A 137 -6.52 11.69 10.44
N VAL A 138 -7.45 11.06 9.70
CA VAL A 138 -8.03 9.76 10.07
C VAL A 138 -7.04 8.62 9.85
N VAL A 139 -6.20 8.69 8.80
CA VAL A 139 -5.14 7.69 8.59
C VAL A 139 -4.18 7.68 9.79
N GLY A 140 -3.66 8.85 10.17
CA GLY A 140 -2.78 8.95 11.32
C GLY A 140 -3.45 8.54 12.64
N GLU A 141 -4.73 8.86 12.83
CA GLU A 141 -5.49 8.45 14.02
C GLU A 141 -5.69 6.93 14.08
N LYS A 142 -6.05 6.28 12.97
CA LYS A 142 -6.20 4.82 12.94
C LYS A 142 -4.88 4.11 13.24
N ILE A 143 -3.77 4.56 12.64
CA ILE A 143 -2.44 4.02 12.91
C ILE A 143 -2.10 4.20 14.40
N ALA A 144 -2.29 5.41 14.96
CA ALA A 144 -2.05 5.68 16.38
C ALA A 144 -2.83 4.75 17.30
N ARG A 145 -4.12 4.51 17.01
CA ARG A 145 -4.95 3.55 17.78
C ARG A 145 -4.50 2.10 17.64
N GLY A 146 -3.99 1.72 16.47
CA GLY A 146 -3.36 0.41 16.27
C GLY A 146 -2.13 0.25 17.17
N ILE A 147 -1.28 1.26 17.19
CA ILE A 147 -0.09 1.30 18.06
C ILE A 147 -0.48 1.28 19.55
N ASP A 148 -1.49 2.08 19.96
CA ASP A 148 -1.98 2.05 21.34
C ASP A 148 -2.52 0.67 21.73
N TYR A 149 -3.19 -0.02 20.79
CA TYR A 149 -3.63 -1.39 21.01
C TYR A 149 -2.45 -2.36 21.19
N SER A 150 -1.40 -2.23 20.36
CA SER A 150 -0.16 -2.99 20.47
C SER A 150 0.52 -2.76 21.82
N LEU A 151 0.67 -1.51 22.25
CA LEU A 151 1.26 -1.13 23.53
C LEU A 151 0.49 -1.75 24.72
N LYS A 152 -0.83 -1.58 24.73
CA LYS A 152 -1.68 -2.07 25.83
C LYS A 152 -1.62 -3.59 25.97
N ASN A 153 -1.54 -4.31 24.85
CA ASN A 153 -1.63 -5.77 24.85
C ASN A 153 -0.26 -6.45 24.64
N LYS A 154 0.82 -5.68 24.49
CA LYS A 154 2.18 -6.17 24.19
C LYS A 154 2.24 -7.08 22.95
N ILE A 155 1.59 -6.63 21.87
CA ILE A 155 1.48 -7.34 20.58
C ILE A 155 2.35 -6.63 19.55
N PRO A 156 3.16 -7.35 18.74
CA PRO A 156 3.90 -6.74 17.62
C PRO A 156 3.01 -5.96 16.66
N PHE A 157 3.59 -4.95 16.03
CA PHE A 157 2.92 -4.09 15.06
C PHE A 157 3.57 -4.24 13.68
N LEU A 158 2.76 -4.48 12.64
CA LEU A 158 3.16 -4.47 11.24
C LEU A 158 2.43 -3.34 10.51
N MET A 159 3.19 -2.47 9.87
CA MET A 159 2.67 -1.43 8.98
C MET A 159 2.95 -1.77 7.53
N ILE A 160 1.91 -1.83 6.71
CA ILE A 160 2.00 -2.01 5.25
C ILE A 160 1.71 -0.67 4.61
N SER A 161 2.76 -0.03 4.13
CA SER A 161 2.73 1.30 3.56
C SER A 161 2.47 1.25 2.05
N LYS A 162 1.49 2.05 1.60
CA LYS A 162 1.16 2.23 0.18
C LYS A 162 0.53 3.58 -0.05
N SER A 163 1.31 4.56 -0.52
CA SER A 163 0.84 5.95 -0.55
C SER A 163 1.64 6.84 -1.48
N GLY A 164 0.93 7.80 -2.08
CA GLY A 164 1.53 8.95 -2.76
C GLY A 164 1.98 10.08 -1.84
N GLY A 165 1.75 10.00 -0.51
CA GLY A 165 2.19 11.01 0.45
C GLY A 165 1.08 11.62 1.31
N ALA A 166 1.30 12.85 1.82
CA ALA A 166 0.34 13.57 2.63
C ALA A 166 -0.87 14.06 1.81
N ARG A 167 -2.05 14.06 2.44
CA ARG A 167 -3.31 14.51 1.82
C ARG A 167 -3.38 16.02 1.79
N MET A 168 -3.19 16.62 0.61
CA MET A 168 -3.15 18.09 0.44
C MET A 168 -4.43 18.79 0.92
N MET A 169 -5.60 18.17 0.71
CA MET A 169 -6.89 18.73 1.09
C MET A 169 -7.08 18.92 2.61
N GLU A 170 -6.24 18.29 3.41
CA GLU A 170 -6.23 18.47 4.88
C GLU A 170 -5.06 19.35 5.35
N ALA A 171 -4.27 19.92 4.44
CA ALA A 171 -3.20 20.89 4.71
C ALA A 171 -2.30 20.49 5.89
N GLY A 172 -2.09 21.38 6.86
CA GLY A 172 -1.24 21.14 8.04
C GLY A 172 -1.68 19.95 8.90
N PHE A 173 -2.98 19.59 8.91
CA PHE A 173 -3.45 18.41 9.65
C PHE A 173 -2.83 17.12 9.11
N SER A 174 -2.64 17.01 7.79
CA SER A 174 -1.96 15.86 7.18
C SER A 174 -0.50 15.78 7.62
N LEU A 175 0.21 16.90 7.60
CA LEU A 175 1.62 16.95 7.98
C LEU A 175 1.83 16.58 9.44
N MET A 176 0.94 17.04 10.33
CA MET A 176 1.00 16.72 11.77
C MET A 176 0.79 15.23 12.07
N GLN A 177 0.22 14.45 11.14
CA GLN A 177 0.10 13.01 11.32
C GLN A 177 1.47 12.30 11.30
N MET A 178 2.45 12.83 10.56
CA MET A 178 3.82 12.30 10.59
C MET A 178 4.39 12.37 12.01
N ALA A 179 4.33 13.53 12.65
CA ALA A 179 4.79 13.69 14.03
C ALA A 179 4.03 12.79 15.01
N LYS A 180 2.69 12.71 14.87
CA LYS A 180 1.83 11.88 15.70
C LYS A 180 2.19 10.40 15.63
N THR A 181 2.33 9.86 14.42
CA THR A 181 2.64 8.45 14.23
C THR A 181 4.07 8.13 14.68
N SER A 182 5.05 9.00 14.38
CA SER A 182 6.43 8.82 14.84
C SER A 182 6.55 8.84 16.37
N ALA A 183 5.85 9.76 17.05
CA ALA A 183 5.82 9.79 18.51
C ALA A 183 5.21 8.50 19.12
N LYS A 184 4.18 7.94 18.47
CA LYS A 184 3.59 6.67 18.90
C LYS A 184 4.54 5.48 18.68
N LEU A 185 5.28 5.47 17.57
CA LEU A 185 6.28 4.44 17.30
C LEU A 185 7.46 4.51 18.28
N ALA A 186 7.88 5.71 18.71
CA ALA A 186 8.86 5.86 19.77
C ALA A 186 8.40 5.18 21.07
N MET A 187 7.09 5.27 21.42
CA MET A 187 6.57 4.56 22.59
C MET A 187 6.60 3.03 22.43
N LEU A 188 6.44 2.48 21.21
CA LEU A 188 6.63 1.04 20.96
C LEU A 188 8.08 0.64 21.18
N SER A 189 9.02 1.41 20.68
CA SER A 189 10.47 1.19 20.86
C SER A 189 10.84 1.21 22.34
N ASP A 190 10.40 2.21 23.10
CA ASP A 190 10.62 2.28 24.56
C ASP A 190 10.04 1.07 25.29
N ALA A 191 8.88 0.59 24.86
CA ALA A 191 8.24 -0.61 25.40
C ALA A 191 8.84 -1.92 24.89
N LYS A 192 9.82 -1.88 23.99
CA LYS A 192 10.47 -3.05 23.34
C LYS A 192 9.45 -3.97 22.65
N ILE A 193 8.47 -3.37 21.99
CA ILE A 193 7.46 -4.09 21.19
C ILE A 193 7.86 -3.97 19.72
N PRO A 194 8.10 -5.08 19.02
CA PRO A 194 8.57 -5.05 17.64
C PRO A 194 7.66 -4.31 16.69
N TYR A 195 8.25 -3.47 15.86
CA TYR A 195 7.64 -2.79 14.75
C TYR A 195 8.29 -3.21 13.42
N ILE A 196 7.54 -3.88 12.55
CA ILE A 196 7.97 -4.20 11.19
C ILE A 196 7.30 -3.24 10.22
N SER A 197 8.07 -2.62 9.35
CA SER A 197 7.57 -1.80 8.25
C SER A 197 7.72 -2.52 6.93
N LEU A 198 6.60 -2.72 6.22
CA LEU A 198 6.56 -3.23 4.85
C LEU A 198 6.24 -2.10 3.89
N CYS A 199 7.20 -1.73 3.05
CA CYS A 199 7.02 -0.77 1.97
C CYS A 199 6.56 -1.47 0.69
N THR A 200 5.45 -1.00 0.13
CA THR A 200 4.89 -1.55 -1.12
C THR A 200 4.74 -0.46 -2.18
N ASP A 201 4.43 -0.83 -3.41
CA ASP A 201 4.38 0.11 -4.55
C ASP A 201 3.06 0.91 -4.58
N PRO A 202 3.14 2.28 -4.55
CA PRO A 202 4.28 3.12 -4.17
C PRO A 202 4.28 3.47 -2.67
N THR A 203 5.45 3.75 -2.09
CA THR A 203 5.59 4.34 -0.74
C THR A 203 6.41 5.63 -0.84
N THR A 204 5.73 6.78 -0.89
CA THR A 204 6.37 8.06 -1.19
C THR A 204 5.95 9.20 -0.28
N GLY A 205 6.65 10.33 -0.37
CA GLY A 205 6.35 11.58 0.30
C GLY A 205 6.47 11.50 1.81
N GLY A 206 5.52 12.10 2.52
CA GLY A 206 5.50 12.12 3.99
C GLY A 206 5.43 10.75 4.65
N ILE A 207 5.01 9.70 3.93
CA ILE A 207 4.94 8.33 4.43
C ILE A 207 6.34 7.74 4.59
N SER A 208 7.15 7.81 3.52
CA SER A 208 8.55 7.38 3.58
C SER A 208 9.38 8.23 4.53
N ALA A 209 9.06 9.53 4.65
CA ALA A 209 9.74 10.44 5.58
C ALA A 209 9.27 10.30 7.04
N SER A 210 8.40 9.33 7.35
CA SER A 210 7.90 9.09 8.70
C SER A 210 7.81 7.58 8.99
N PHE A 211 6.64 7.08 9.30
CA PHE A 211 6.48 5.73 9.83
C PHE A 211 6.99 4.59 8.91
N ALA A 212 7.04 4.79 7.59
CA ALA A 212 7.46 3.71 6.69
C ALA A 212 8.96 3.38 6.78
N MET A 213 9.79 4.29 7.31
CA MET A 213 11.24 4.09 7.46
C MET A 213 11.69 4.08 8.93
N LEU A 214 10.75 3.85 9.86
CA LEU A 214 11.01 3.81 11.30
C LEU A 214 10.84 2.41 11.91
N GLY A 215 10.80 1.36 11.07
CA GLY A 215 10.72 -0.02 11.55
C GLY A 215 11.97 -0.47 12.29
N ASP A 216 11.82 -1.36 13.27
CA ASP A 216 12.94 -2.14 13.79
C ASP A 216 13.49 -3.05 12.67
N ILE A 217 12.63 -3.45 11.74
CA ILE A 217 12.97 -4.07 10.46
C ILE A 217 12.16 -3.38 9.35
N ASN A 218 12.86 -2.89 8.32
CA ASN A 218 12.29 -2.29 7.13
C ASN A 218 12.39 -3.28 5.96
N ILE A 219 11.25 -3.75 5.49
CA ILE A 219 11.16 -4.69 4.37
C ILE A 219 10.36 -4.09 3.22
N ALA A 220 10.53 -4.62 2.02
CA ALA A 220 9.76 -4.18 0.86
C ALA A 220 9.31 -5.35 -0.01
N GLU A 221 8.25 -5.13 -0.81
CA GLU A 221 7.93 -6.02 -1.93
C GLU A 221 8.89 -5.76 -3.10
N PRO A 222 9.19 -6.78 -3.94
CA PRO A 222 10.02 -6.62 -5.13
C PRO A 222 9.51 -5.51 -6.07
N GLY A 223 10.42 -4.71 -6.60
CA GLY A 223 10.13 -3.65 -7.57
C GLY A 223 9.31 -2.48 -7.03
N ALA A 224 9.08 -2.38 -5.71
CA ALA A 224 8.29 -1.30 -5.12
C ALA A 224 9.00 0.05 -5.28
N LEU A 225 8.26 1.07 -5.73
CA LEU A 225 8.74 2.45 -5.77
C LEU A 225 8.72 3.04 -4.36
N ILE A 226 9.89 3.37 -3.82
CA ILE A 226 10.05 3.91 -2.47
C ILE A 226 10.94 5.15 -2.53
N GLY A 227 10.44 6.28 -2.06
CA GLY A 227 11.22 7.52 -2.06
C GLY A 227 10.44 8.70 -1.49
N PHE A 228 11.08 9.85 -1.30
CA PHE A 228 10.38 11.06 -0.88
C PHE A 228 9.71 11.74 -2.08
N ALA A 229 10.48 12.38 -2.94
CA ALA A 229 10.00 12.90 -4.21
C ALA A 229 10.06 11.80 -5.27
N GLY A 230 9.01 11.68 -6.11
CA GLY A 230 9.02 10.69 -7.18
C GLY A 230 10.14 10.93 -8.20
N PRO A 231 10.57 9.91 -8.96
CA PRO A 231 11.71 10.00 -9.90
C PRO A 231 11.61 11.15 -10.88
N ARG A 232 10.41 11.43 -11.39
CA ARG A 232 10.17 12.55 -12.31
C ARG A 232 10.53 13.89 -11.68
N ILE A 233 10.09 14.13 -10.43
CA ILE A 233 10.35 15.40 -9.73
C ILE A 233 11.86 15.54 -9.46
N VAL A 234 12.53 14.45 -9.07
CA VAL A 234 13.99 14.46 -8.84
C VAL A 234 14.71 14.80 -10.14
N LYS A 235 14.36 14.18 -11.26
CA LYS A 235 14.94 14.46 -12.57
C LYS A 235 14.70 15.90 -13.01
N ASP A 236 13.45 16.38 -12.91
CA ASP A 236 13.08 17.74 -13.32
C ASP A 236 13.79 18.81 -12.46
N THR A 237 14.01 18.52 -11.16
CA THR A 237 14.67 19.45 -10.23
C THR A 237 16.19 19.46 -10.39
N THR A 238 16.80 18.29 -10.58
CA THR A 238 18.27 18.16 -10.67
C THR A 238 18.82 18.37 -12.07
N GLY A 239 17.96 18.23 -13.10
CA GLY A 239 18.37 18.28 -14.50
C GLY A 239 19.28 17.12 -14.92
N LYS A 240 19.38 16.06 -14.12
CA LYS A 240 20.26 14.91 -14.34
C LYS A 240 19.44 13.64 -14.63
N ASP A 241 20.01 12.76 -15.46
CA ASP A 241 19.46 11.42 -15.59
C ASP A 241 19.66 10.64 -14.29
N LEU A 242 18.64 9.85 -13.95
CA LEU A 242 18.65 9.04 -12.74
C LEU A 242 19.34 7.71 -13.00
N PRO A 243 20.02 7.11 -12.00
CA PRO A 243 20.54 5.76 -12.11
C PRO A 243 19.47 4.76 -12.51
N GLU A 244 19.87 3.67 -13.14
CA GLU A 244 18.97 2.56 -13.41
C GLU A 244 18.41 1.99 -12.13
N GLY A 245 17.09 1.67 -12.11
CA GLY A 245 16.41 1.18 -10.93
C GLY A 245 16.24 2.20 -9.80
N PHE A 246 16.51 3.49 -10.02
CA PHE A 246 16.41 4.52 -9.00
C PHE A 246 15.09 4.47 -8.23
N GLN A 247 15.18 4.42 -6.89
CA GLN A 247 14.06 4.33 -5.97
C GLN A 247 13.26 3.01 -6.03
N THR A 248 13.76 1.97 -6.69
CA THR A 248 13.18 0.63 -6.52
C THR A 248 13.59 0.04 -5.18
N SER A 249 12.84 -0.95 -4.69
CA SER A 249 13.20 -1.69 -3.48
C SER A 249 14.61 -2.31 -3.56
N GLU A 250 15.00 -2.82 -4.73
CA GLU A 250 16.32 -3.38 -4.99
C GLU A 250 17.41 -2.32 -4.82
N PHE A 251 17.21 -1.14 -5.42
CA PHE A 251 18.11 0.00 -5.28
C PHE A 251 18.27 0.42 -3.80
N LEU A 252 17.16 0.48 -3.06
CA LEU A 252 17.17 0.86 -1.65
C LEU A 252 17.86 -0.19 -0.77
N LEU A 253 17.68 -1.48 -1.08
CA LEU A 253 18.36 -2.57 -0.39
C LEU A 253 19.89 -2.47 -0.56
N GLU A 254 20.37 -2.26 -1.79
CA GLU A 254 21.79 -2.08 -2.10
C GLU A 254 22.41 -0.87 -1.40
N HIS A 255 21.58 0.18 -1.14
CA HIS A 255 22.03 1.39 -0.45
C HIS A 255 21.78 1.37 1.06
N GLY A 256 21.37 0.24 1.63
CA GLY A 256 21.24 0.05 3.08
C GLY A 256 20.01 0.71 3.72
N PHE A 257 18.99 1.05 2.95
CA PHE A 257 17.72 1.60 3.46
C PHE A 257 16.70 0.52 3.83
N LEU A 258 16.87 -0.69 3.35
CA LEU A 258 16.03 -1.84 3.64
C LEU A 258 16.87 -2.98 4.19
N ASP A 259 16.27 -3.79 5.05
CA ASP A 259 16.89 -5.00 5.58
C ASP A 259 16.69 -6.19 4.63
N PHE A 260 15.49 -6.31 4.04
CA PHE A 260 15.14 -7.43 3.16
C PHE A 260 14.11 -7.01 2.09
N ILE A 261 14.13 -7.73 0.97
CA ILE A 261 13.02 -7.77 0.02
C ILE A 261 12.28 -9.08 0.22
N THR A 262 10.95 -9.00 0.39
CA THR A 262 10.11 -10.16 0.67
C THR A 262 9.06 -10.33 -0.41
N HIS A 263 9.10 -11.48 -1.10
CA HIS A 263 8.07 -11.83 -2.05
C HIS A 263 6.74 -12.09 -1.32
N ARG A 264 5.63 -11.64 -1.88
CA ARG A 264 4.30 -11.73 -1.23
C ARG A 264 3.91 -13.15 -0.82
N LYS A 265 4.31 -14.15 -1.60
CA LYS A 265 4.10 -15.58 -1.28
C LYS A 265 4.76 -15.99 0.04
N ASP A 266 5.86 -15.37 0.38
CA ASP A 266 6.64 -15.68 1.58
C ASP A 266 6.36 -14.71 2.73
N LEU A 267 5.53 -13.67 2.50
CA LEU A 267 5.32 -12.56 3.42
C LEU A 267 4.90 -13.04 4.83
N LYS A 268 3.88 -13.89 4.92
CA LYS A 268 3.42 -14.43 6.21
C LYS A 268 4.50 -15.22 6.93
N LYS A 269 5.24 -16.05 6.21
CA LYS A 269 6.35 -16.84 6.76
C LYS A 269 7.46 -15.93 7.29
N ASN A 270 7.92 -15.00 6.45
CA ASN A 270 9.07 -14.16 6.77
C ASN A 270 8.76 -13.19 7.92
N VAL A 271 7.58 -12.55 7.92
CA VAL A 271 7.17 -11.68 9.05
C VAL A 271 7.20 -12.44 10.37
N ASN A 272 6.64 -13.65 10.41
CA ASN A 272 6.65 -14.45 11.66
C ASN A 272 8.07 -14.89 12.05
N GLN A 273 8.93 -15.28 11.11
CA GLN A 273 10.33 -15.61 11.38
C GLN A 273 11.10 -14.41 11.96
N TYR A 274 10.92 -13.20 11.40
CA TYR A 274 11.54 -11.99 11.93
C TYR A 274 11.06 -11.69 13.36
N LEU A 275 9.76 -11.85 13.62
CA LEU A 275 9.22 -11.68 14.97
C LEU A 275 9.76 -12.72 15.94
N ASP A 276 9.90 -13.98 15.53
CA ASP A 276 10.46 -15.03 16.37
C ASP A 276 11.94 -14.73 16.72
N LEU A 277 12.72 -14.22 15.75
CA LEU A 277 14.10 -13.80 15.98
C LEU A 277 14.20 -12.63 16.97
N ILE A 278 13.43 -11.54 16.75
CA ILE A 278 13.49 -10.36 17.62
C ILE A 278 13.02 -10.69 19.04
N LEU A 279 12.03 -11.56 19.18
CA LEU A 279 11.43 -11.92 20.46
C LEU A 279 12.13 -13.12 21.14
N ASN A 280 13.23 -13.60 20.58
CA ASN A 280 13.95 -14.79 21.07
C ASN A 280 13.03 -16.02 21.25
N ARG A 281 12.15 -16.25 20.29
CA ARG A 281 11.24 -17.40 20.26
C ARG A 281 11.79 -18.53 19.38
N PRO A 282 11.41 -19.80 19.62
CA PRO A 282 11.72 -20.88 18.68
C PRO A 282 11.16 -20.54 17.30
N MET A 283 11.97 -20.69 16.25
CA MET A 283 11.51 -20.49 14.86
C MET A 283 10.43 -21.51 14.49
N ARG A 284 9.34 -21.06 13.89
CA ARG A 284 8.14 -21.84 13.54
C ARG A 284 7.89 -21.88 12.05
#